data_379fa91278281ba30e0f2ae2d91294c6
#
_entry.id   379fa91278281ba30e0f2ae2d91294c6
#
_cell.length_a   1.000
_cell.length_b   1.000
_cell.length_c   1.000
_cell.angle_alpha   90.00
_cell.angle_beta   90.00
_cell.angle_gamma   90.00
#
_symmetry.space_group_name_H-M   'P 1'
#
loop_
_entity.id
_entity.type
_entity.pdbx_description
1 polymer ?
#
loop_
_entity_poly.entity_id
_entity_poly.type
_entity_poly.pdbx_seq_one_letter_code
_entity_poly.pdbx_strand_id
1 'polypeptide(L)'
;MKKKTLIIAALAMLMMPGKLLAQNFNDYFVDKTLRVDYTFVGNAKQQMIAVDELNVMPRWYGKKQRLGEVPVEGNGQITVRAHKTGEVIYRNSFSTLFQEWLSYPEAKKNTQSFENVFLVPMPKDTVDITLSLFNNRREVTASLTHQVVPTDILIHHKGEKPTAYETIQQAADTTRCIHVAYVAEGYTDAEMDTFIKDVKDANEALFNHEPFKKMRDRFNVIAVKSPSEESGTSEPAKGIWKNTALHSHFDTFYSDRYLTTLHLKDLHNWLAGTPYEHIIVLVNSKKYGGGGILNSYNLTSTHHK
;
A
#
# COMPACT_ATOMS: atom_id res chain seq x y z
N MET A 1 8.19 -18.71 -59.17
CA MET A 1 7.22 -19.04 -58.09
C MET A 1 7.85 -19.46 -56.74
N LYS A 2 9.09 -19.99 -56.69
CA LYS A 2 9.70 -20.50 -55.43
C LYS A 2 10.15 -19.41 -54.43
N LYS A 3 10.43 -18.18 -54.82
CA LYS A 3 10.89 -17.08 -53.92
C LYS A 3 9.74 -16.43 -53.11
N LYS A 4 8.52 -16.39 -53.65
CA LYS A 4 7.37 -15.79 -52.92
C LYS A 4 6.84 -16.69 -51.80
N THR A 5 6.96 -18.01 -51.93
CA THR A 5 6.54 -18.99 -50.93
C THR A 5 7.45 -18.96 -49.66
N LEU A 6 8.75 -18.66 -49.84
CA LEU A 6 9.72 -18.58 -48.76
C LEU A 6 9.49 -17.34 -47.87
N ILE A 7 9.06 -16.22 -48.47
CA ILE A 7 8.79 -14.96 -47.72
C ILE A 7 7.51 -15.10 -46.86
N ILE A 8 6.50 -15.79 -47.37
CA ILE A 8 5.25 -16.02 -46.62
C ILE A 8 5.48 -16.97 -45.41
N ALA A 9 6.35 -17.98 -45.59
CA ALA A 9 6.72 -18.87 -44.45
C ALA A 9 7.55 -18.15 -43.38
N ALA A 10 8.45 -17.22 -43.76
CA ALA A 10 9.21 -16.41 -42.84
C ALA A 10 8.33 -15.37 -42.07
N LEU A 11 7.31 -14.80 -42.74
CA LEU A 11 6.38 -13.89 -42.10
C LEU A 11 5.41 -14.60 -41.15
N ALA A 12 5.04 -15.86 -41.42
CA ALA A 12 4.22 -16.68 -40.54
C ALA A 12 4.95 -17.13 -39.26
N MET A 13 6.28 -17.28 -39.30
CA MET A 13 7.08 -17.57 -38.09
C MET A 13 7.23 -16.36 -37.14
N LEU A 14 7.06 -15.14 -37.63
CA LEU A 14 7.09 -13.92 -36.79
C LEU A 14 5.76 -13.63 -36.06
N MET A 15 4.69 -14.35 -36.42
CA MET A 15 3.36 -14.22 -35.78
C MET A 15 2.98 -15.40 -34.87
N MET A 16 3.93 -16.17 -34.38
CA MET A 16 3.60 -17.04 -33.25
C MET A 16 3.36 -16.12 -32.03
N PRO A 17 2.11 -16.04 -31.51
CA PRO A 17 1.89 -15.38 -30.26
C PRO A 17 2.73 -16.14 -29.23
N GLY A 18 3.78 -15.49 -28.72
CA GLY A 18 4.49 -16.03 -27.58
C GLY A 18 3.42 -16.41 -26.58
N LYS A 19 3.29 -17.69 -26.23
CA LYS A 19 2.44 -18.10 -25.10
C LYS A 19 2.94 -17.28 -23.94
N LEU A 20 2.18 -16.26 -23.55
CA LEU A 20 2.29 -15.68 -22.22
C LEU A 20 1.95 -16.81 -21.26
N LEU A 21 2.95 -17.62 -20.91
CA LEU A 21 2.84 -18.56 -19.82
C LEU A 21 2.49 -17.69 -18.61
N ALA A 22 1.30 -17.91 -18.06
CA ALA A 22 0.90 -17.21 -16.85
C ALA A 22 2.00 -17.45 -15.81
N GLN A 23 2.65 -16.39 -15.36
CA GLN A 23 3.71 -16.48 -14.35
C GLN A 23 3.14 -17.16 -13.11
N ASN A 24 3.71 -18.30 -12.72
CA ASN A 24 3.31 -18.97 -11.50
C ASN A 24 4.01 -18.29 -10.33
N PHE A 25 3.23 -17.87 -9.33
CA PHE A 25 3.75 -17.22 -8.11
C PHE A 25 4.88 -18.03 -7.47
N ASN A 26 4.70 -19.35 -7.36
CA ASN A 26 5.65 -20.24 -6.71
C ASN A 26 6.98 -20.43 -7.45
N ASP A 27 7.10 -20.00 -8.71
CA ASP A 27 8.38 -20.05 -9.43
C ASP A 27 9.34 -18.98 -8.93
N TYR A 28 8.83 -17.82 -8.52
CA TYR A 28 9.63 -16.63 -8.16
C TYR A 28 9.58 -16.26 -6.68
N PHE A 29 8.51 -16.64 -5.96
CA PHE A 29 8.23 -16.11 -4.63
C PHE A 29 7.97 -17.24 -3.61
N VAL A 30 8.23 -16.93 -2.34
CA VAL A 30 7.77 -17.70 -1.19
C VAL A 30 6.56 -17.02 -0.56
N ASP A 31 5.76 -17.75 0.22
CA ASP A 31 4.56 -17.21 0.90
C ASP A 31 4.94 -16.35 2.12
N LYS A 32 5.70 -15.28 1.85
CA LYS A 32 6.11 -14.23 2.80
C LYS A 32 6.02 -12.87 2.13
N THR A 33 5.96 -11.82 2.92
CA THR A 33 5.98 -10.44 2.44
C THR A 33 7.37 -9.85 2.61
N LEU A 34 7.90 -9.23 1.56
CA LEU A 34 8.99 -8.27 1.65
C LEU A 34 8.36 -6.87 1.77
N ARG A 35 8.52 -6.24 2.91
CA ARG A 35 8.19 -4.83 3.13
C ARG A 35 9.45 -4.02 2.88
N VAL A 36 9.34 -3.03 2.03
CA VAL A 36 10.41 -2.07 1.76
C VAL A 36 9.95 -0.69 2.20
N ASP A 37 10.69 -0.12 3.14
CA ASP A 37 10.48 1.24 3.61
C ASP A 37 11.35 2.18 2.80
N TYR A 38 10.74 3.27 2.30
CA TYR A 38 11.41 4.30 1.53
C TYR A 38 11.15 5.67 2.12
N THR A 39 12.09 6.57 1.91
CA THR A 39 11.90 7.99 2.10
C THR A 39 11.91 8.70 0.75
N PHE A 40 10.84 9.43 0.44
CA PHE A 40 10.79 10.31 -0.72
C PHE A 40 11.09 11.73 -0.26
N VAL A 41 12.05 12.37 -0.91
CA VAL A 41 12.53 13.70 -0.52
C VAL A 41 12.56 14.62 -1.74
N GLY A 42 12.18 15.85 -1.57
CA GLY A 42 12.34 16.81 -2.66
C GLY A 42 11.39 17.99 -2.60
N ASN A 43 11.23 18.59 -3.76
CA ASN A 43 10.38 19.74 -4.01
C ASN A 43 9.87 19.71 -5.46
N ALA A 44 9.16 20.76 -5.90
CA ALA A 44 8.58 20.83 -7.24
C ALA A 44 9.62 20.74 -8.38
N LYS A 45 10.91 20.95 -8.11
CA LYS A 45 11.99 20.96 -9.12
C LYS A 45 12.83 19.69 -9.10
N GLN A 46 13.04 19.13 -7.90
CA GLN A 46 13.93 17.98 -7.71
C GLN A 46 13.31 16.99 -6.75
N GLN A 47 13.29 15.72 -7.13
CA GLN A 47 12.74 14.63 -6.35
C GLN A 47 13.75 13.49 -6.25
N MET A 48 13.81 12.85 -5.11
CA MET A 48 14.72 11.75 -4.81
C MET A 48 14.00 10.67 -4.01
N ILE A 49 14.35 9.42 -4.25
CA ILE A 49 13.88 8.24 -3.54
C ILE A 49 15.09 7.61 -2.85
N ALA A 50 14.96 7.28 -1.58
CA ALA A 50 15.97 6.55 -0.81
C ALA A 50 15.35 5.29 -0.20
N VAL A 51 16.10 4.18 -0.21
CA VAL A 51 15.76 3.00 0.60
C VAL A 51 16.11 3.31 2.03
N ASP A 52 15.21 2.96 2.94
CA ASP A 52 15.43 3.12 4.37
C ASP A 52 15.64 1.76 5.04
N GLU A 53 14.67 0.84 4.96
CA GLU A 53 14.73 -0.45 5.63
C GLU A 53 14.08 -1.55 4.78
N LEU A 54 14.61 -2.76 4.90
CA LEU A 54 14.01 -3.99 4.35
C LEU A 54 13.54 -4.87 5.49
N ASN A 55 12.29 -5.36 5.38
CA ASN A 55 11.70 -6.22 6.39
C ASN A 55 11.02 -7.43 5.74
N VAL A 56 11.17 -8.60 6.34
CA VAL A 56 10.39 -9.79 5.97
C VAL A 56 9.31 -10.04 7.01
N MET A 57 8.09 -10.31 6.55
CA MET A 57 6.94 -10.62 7.39
C MET A 57 6.35 -11.98 7.01
N PRO A 58 5.70 -12.69 7.97
CA PRO A 58 5.00 -13.94 7.70
C PRO A 58 3.90 -13.74 6.67
N ARG A 59 3.76 -14.68 5.74
CA ARG A 59 2.73 -14.77 4.71
C ARG A 59 2.64 -13.56 3.77
N TRP A 60 2.16 -13.84 2.57
CA TRP A 60 1.80 -12.87 1.54
C TRP A 60 0.27 -12.86 1.34
N TYR A 61 -0.34 -11.71 1.50
CA TYR A 61 -1.79 -11.53 1.40
C TYR A 61 -2.24 -10.84 0.11
N GLY A 62 -1.33 -10.29 -0.67
CA GLY A 62 -1.63 -9.64 -1.93
C GLY A 62 -1.80 -10.63 -3.10
N LYS A 63 -1.91 -10.10 -4.31
CA LYS A 63 -2.15 -10.88 -5.52
C LYS A 63 -1.11 -11.99 -5.75
N LYS A 64 -1.58 -13.20 -6.10
CA LYS A 64 -0.77 -14.36 -6.49
C LYS A 64 -0.94 -14.74 -7.97
N GLN A 65 -1.78 -14.01 -8.69
CA GLN A 65 -2.03 -14.18 -10.12
C GLN A 65 -1.88 -12.85 -10.83
N ARG A 66 -1.64 -12.88 -12.16
CA ARG A 66 -1.50 -11.68 -12.98
C ARG A 66 -0.45 -10.72 -12.41
N LEU A 67 0.68 -11.28 -11.97
CA LEU A 67 1.69 -10.61 -11.16
C LEU A 67 2.25 -9.33 -11.82
N GLY A 68 2.43 -9.34 -13.14
CA GLY A 68 2.93 -8.20 -13.92
C GLY A 68 1.87 -7.19 -14.34
N GLU A 69 0.57 -7.42 -14.05
CA GLU A 69 -0.51 -6.53 -14.48
C GLU A 69 -0.78 -5.41 -13.47
N VAL A 70 -1.09 -4.23 -14.00
CA VAL A 70 -1.48 -3.03 -13.22
C VAL A 70 -2.86 -2.60 -13.71
N PRO A 71 -3.95 -3.08 -13.07
CA PRO A 71 -5.31 -2.79 -13.53
C PRO A 71 -5.75 -1.34 -13.29
N VAL A 72 -5.17 -0.69 -12.28
CA VAL A 72 -5.43 0.73 -11.96
C VAL A 72 -4.08 1.42 -11.82
N GLU A 73 -3.89 2.50 -12.59
CA GLU A 73 -2.66 3.26 -12.58
C GLU A 73 -2.75 4.48 -11.65
N GLY A 74 -1.86 4.52 -10.65
CA GLY A 74 -1.54 5.71 -9.88
C GLY A 74 -0.41 6.52 -10.53
N ASN A 75 0.11 7.49 -9.81
CA ASN A 75 1.24 8.30 -10.24
C ASN A 75 2.61 7.75 -9.82
N GLY A 76 2.65 6.54 -9.29
CA GLY A 76 3.85 5.77 -9.01
C GLY A 76 3.71 4.31 -9.37
N GLN A 77 4.83 3.63 -9.58
CA GLN A 77 4.88 2.20 -9.89
C GLN A 77 6.08 1.55 -9.23
N ILE A 78 5.86 0.37 -8.63
CA ILE A 78 6.89 -0.54 -8.20
C ILE A 78 6.96 -1.72 -9.17
N THR A 79 8.18 -2.05 -9.62
CA THR A 79 8.45 -3.16 -10.54
C THR A 79 9.55 -4.04 -9.96
N VAL A 80 9.30 -5.33 -9.83
CA VAL A 80 10.28 -6.33 -9.40
C VAL A 80 10.71 -7.14 -10.62
N ARG A 81 12.02 -7.23 -10.83
CA ARG A 81 12.63 -8.00 -11.92
C ARG A 81 13.52 -9.09 -11.35
N ALA A 82 13.47 -10.27 -11.96
CA ALA A 82 14.46 -11.31 -11.70
C ALA A 82 15.86 -10.80 -12.11
N HIS A 83 16.81 -10.72 -11.19
CA HIS A 83 18.13 -10.12 -11.44
C HIS A 83 18.88 -10.78 -12.61
N LYS A 84 18.84 -12.12 -12.69
CA LYS A 84 19.57 -12.90 -13.71
C LYS A 84 19.01 -12.73 -15.14
N THR A 85 17.71 -12.54 -15.28
CA THR A 85 17.04 -12.54 -16.61
C THR A 85 16.51 -11.17 -17.01
N GLY A 86 16.34 -10.24 -16.07
CA GLY A 86 15.68 -8.95 -16.27
C GLY A 86 14.16 -9.06 -16.46
N GLU A 87 13.59 -10.27 -16.35
CA GLU A 87 12.16 -10.51 -16.51
C GLU A 87 11.38 -9.79 -15.41
N VAL A 88 10.27 -9.13 -15.77
CA VAL A 88 9.34 -8.55 -14.81
C VAL A 88 8.52 -9.66 -14.17
N ILE A 89 8.71 -9.88 -12.87
CA ILE A 89 8.04 -10.94 -12.11
C ILE A 89 6.94 -10.41 -11.18
N TYR A 90 6.93 -9.11 -10.88
CA TYR A 90 5.84 -8.46 -10.13
C TYR A 90 5.78 -6.97 -10.48
N ARG A 91 4.58 -6.42 -10.47
CA ARG A 91 4.34 -4.99 -10.66
C ARG A 91 3.11 -4.54 -9.89
N ASN A 92 3.18 -3.36 -9.29
CA ASN A 92 2.04 -2.69 -8.69
C ASN A 92 2.13 -1.19 -8.92
N SER A 93 0.99 -0.51 -8.87
CA SER A 93 0.91 0.95 -8.97
C SER A 93 0.42 1.53 -7.65
N PHE A 94 0.79 2.78 -7.38
CA PHE A 94 0.45 3.48 -6.16
C PHE A 94 0.34 4.99 -6.38
N SER A 95 -0.18 5.70 -5.39
CA SER A 95 -0.05 7.15 -5.22
C SER A 95 0.57 7.46 -3.87
N THR A 96 1.04 8.69 -3.67
CA THR A 96 1.66 9.12 -2.40
C THR A 96 1.27 10.55 -2.03
N LEU A 97 1.27 10.85 -0.74
CA LEU A 97 1.13 12.22 -0.24
C LEU A 97 2.26 13.12 -0.74
N PHE A 98 3.48 12.58 -0.91
CA PHE A 98 4.60 13.35 -1.47
C PHE A 98 4.25 13.92 -2.85
N GLN A 99 3.74 13.09 -3.77
CA GLN A 99 3.41 13.54 -5.12
C GLN A 99 2.21 14.49 -5.13
N GLU A 100 1.25 14.32 -4.22
CA GLU A 100 0.16 15.26 -4.03
C GLU A 100 0.68 16.62 -3.53
N TRP A 101 1.53 16.61 -2.49
CA TRP A 101 2.16 17.83 -1.95
C TRP A 101 2.94 18.62 -3.01
N LEU A 102 3.60 17.94 -3.96
CA LEU A 102 4.32 18.60 -5.05
C LEU A 102 3.44 19.54 -5.90
N SER A 103 2.12 19.35 -5.88
CA SER A 103 1.17 20.23 -6.58
C SER A 103 0.87 21.54 -5.84
N TYR A 104 1.22 21.63 -4.56
CA TYR A 104 0.94 22.81 -3.73
C TYR A 104 2.02 23.87 -3.86
N PRO A 105 1.67 25.18 -3.66
CA PRO A 105 2.63 26.27 -3.77
C PRO A 105 3.84 26.15 -2.83
N GLU A 106 3.67 25.47 -1.70
CA GLU A 106 4.72 25.24 -0.71
C GLU A 106 5.89 24.45 -1.30
N ALA A 107 5.62 23.44 -2.13
CA ALA A 107 6.64 22.62 -2.77
C ALA A 107 7.56 23.40 -3.73
N LYS A 108 7.17 24.60 -4.14
CA LYS A 108 8.03 25.48 -4.95
C LYS A 108 9.10 26.19 -4.11
N LYS A 109 8.90 26.26 -2.78
CA LYS A 109 9.75 27.02 -1.85
C LYS A 109 10.51 26.12 -0.89
N ASN A 110 9.90 25.03 -0.47
CA ASN A 110 10.38 24.14 0.57
C ASN A 110 10.75 22.78 0.00
N THR A 111 11.66 22.08 0.68
CA THR A 111 11.96 20.66 0.48
C THR A 111 11.43 19.89 1.68
N GLN A 112 10.70 18.81 1.43
CA GLN A 112 10.16 17.94 2.49
C GLN A 112 10.47 16.47 2.22
N SER A 113 10.39 15.67 3.27
CA SER A 113 10.53 14.22 3.22
C SER A 113 9.23 13.54 3.66
N PHE A 114 8.93 12.42 3.03
CA PHE A 114 7.74 11.60 3.30
C PHE A 114 8.11 10.14 3.40
N GLU A 115 7.64 9.48 4.44
CA GLU A 115 7.72 8.04 4.56
C GLU A 115 6.81 7.38 3.51
N ASN A 116 7.30 6.28 2.94
CA ASN A 116 6.51 5.41 2.08
C ASN A 116 6.85 3.97 2.37
N VAL A 117 5.86 3.11 2.42
CA VAL A 117 6.02 1.68 2.66
C VAL A 117 5.33 0.91 1.55
N PHE A 118 6.07 -0.02 0.94
CA PHE A 118 5.53 -0.88 -0.11
C PHE A 118 5.72 -2.34 0.24
N LEU A 119 4.68 -3.12 -0.06
CA LEU A 119 4.68 -4.56 0.12
C LEU A 119 4.79 -5.24 -1.24
N VAL A 120 5.71 -6.18 -1.34
CA VAL A 120 5.85 -7.08 -2.48
C VAL A 120 6.00 -8.52 -1.96
N PRO A 121 5.68 -9.54 -2.75
CA PRO A 121 5.94 -10.90 -2.32
C PRO A 121 7.44 -11.14 -2.16
N MET A 122 7.83 -11.91 -1.15
CA MET A 122 9.24 -12.20 -0.85
C MET A 122 9.86 -13.06 -1.95
N PRO A 123 10.90 -12.59 -2.67
CA PRO A 123 11.50 -13.34 -3.76
C PRO A 123 12.32 -14.53 -3.24
N LYS A 124 12.45 -15.57 -4.07
CA LYS A 124 13.31 -16.73 -3.80
C LYS A 124 14.78 -16.46 -4.13
N ASP A 125 15.01 -15.71 -5.20
CA ASP A 125 16.33 -15.35 -5.70
C ASP A 125 16.49 -13.83 -5.67
N THR A 126 17.73 -13.37 -5.93
CA THR A 126 18.06 -11.94 -6.05
C THR A 126 17.19 -11.27 -7.11
N VAL A 127 16.66 -10.11 -6.77
CA VAL A 127 15.81 -9.27 -7.63
C VAL A 127 16.30 -7.84 -7.67
N ASP A 128 15.92 -7.13 -8.72
CA ASP A 128 16.03 -5.68 -8.84
C ASP A 128 14.64 -5.06 -8.66
N ILE A 129 14.49 -4.19 -7.66
CA ILE A 129 13.27 -3.43 -7.42
C ILE A 129 13.45 -2.03 -7.97
N THR A 130 12.56 -1.63 -8.86
CA THR A 130 12.51 -0.28 -9.41
C THR A 130 11.26 0.43 -8.93
N LEU A 131 11.42 1.59 -8.28
CA LEU A 131 10.36 2.56 -8.09
C LEU A 131 10.47 3.66 -9.12
N SER A 132 9.32 4.07 -9.66
CA SER A 132 9.24 5.20 -10.59
C SER A 132 8.07 6.10 -10.19
N LEU A 133 8.32 7.41 -10.11
CA LEU A 133 7.31 8.44 -9.90
C LEU A 133 7.03 9.13 -11.25
N PHE A 134 5.77 9.41 -11.52
CA PHE A 134 5.32 10.00 -12.76
C PHE A 134 4.57 11.31 -12.50
N ASN A 135 4.73 12.26 -13.40
CA ASN A 135 3.87 13.43 -13.45
C ASN A 135 2.54 13.13 -14.17
N ASN A 136 1.68 14.13 -14.28
CA ASN A 136 0.36 14.01 -14.94
C ASN A 136 0.45 13.69 -16.45
N ARG A 137 1.64 13.81 -17.07
CA ARG A 137 1.90 13.42 -18.46
C ARG A 137 2.52 12.03 -18.59
N ARG A 138 2.62 11.29 -17.46
CA ARG A 138 3.27 9.97 -17.39
C ARG A 138 4.77 10.00 -17.67
N GLU A 139 5.41 11.17 -17.54
CA GLU A 139 6.86 11.30 -17.59
C GLU A 139 7.46 10.94 -16.23
N VAL A 140 8.58 10.22 -16.24
CA VAL A 140 9.30 9.85 -15.01
C VAL A 140 9.94 11.10 -14.39
N THR A 141 9.59 11.43 -13.17
CA THR A 141 10.14 12.57 -12.41
C THR A 141 11.21 12.16 -11.43
N ALA A 142 11.13 10.93 -10.91
CA ALA A 142 12.17 10.30 -10.11
C ALA A 142 12.10 8.78 -10.30
N SER A 143 13.24 8.13 -10.21
CA SER A 143 13.32 6.67 -10.22
C SER A 143 14.51 6.20 -9.40
N LEU A 144 14.32 5.07 -8.72
CA LEU A 144 15.37 4.35 -8.00
C LEU A 144 15.28 2.88 -8.36
N THR A 145 16.40 2.27 -8.71
CA THR A 145 16.54 0.81 -8.79
C THR A 145 17.55 0.35 -7.75
N HIS A 146 17.18 -0.63 -6.96
CA HIS A 146 18.09 -1.27 -6.01
C HIS A 146 17.93 -2.79 -6.03
N GLN A 147 19.00 -3.47 -5.66
CA GLN A 147 19.00 -4.92 -5.57
C GLN A 147 18.52 -5.39 -4.19
N VAL A 148 17.80 -6.51 -4.16
CA VAL A 148 17.45 -7.23 -2.93
C VAL A 148 17.95 -8.66 -3.04
N VAL A 149 18.79 -9.04 -2.09
CA VAL A 149 19.30 -10.40 -1.92
C VAL A 149 18.49 -11.04 -0.78
N PRO A 150 17.67 -12.08 -1.04
CA PRO A 150 16.75 -12.64 -0.01
C PRO A 150 17.43 -13.19 1.23
N THR A 151 18.71 -13.51 1.14
CA THR A 151 19.54 -14.03 2.25
C THR A 151 20.37 -12.97 2.96
N ASP A 152 20.14 -11.68 2.64
CA ASP A 152 20.84 -10.59 3.30
C ASP A 152 20.46 -10.57 4.79
N ILE A 153 21.50 -10.61 5.65
CA ILE A 153 21.34 -10.63 7.11
C ILE A 153 20.80 -9.31 7.68
N LEU A 154 20.80 -8.24 6.89
CA LEU A 154 20.26 -6.93 7.28
C LEU A 154 18.75 -6.79 6.99
N ILE A 155 18.11 -7.80 6.40
CA ILE A 155 16.65 -7.84 6.29
C ILE A 155 16.07 -8.20 7.67
N HIS A 156 15.35 -7.27 8.27
CA HIS A 156 14.75 -7.47 9.58
C HIS A 156 13.54 -8.41 9.53
N HIS A 157 13.36 -9.19 10.59
CA HIS A 157 12.17 -10.04 10.75
C HIS A 157 11.13 -9.29 11.59
N LYS A 158 9.95 -9.04 11.03
CA LYS A 158 8.82 -8.37 11.71
C LYS A 158 7.56 -9.23 11.66
N GLY A 159 6.65 -9.02 12.62
CA GLY A 159 5.33 -9.63 12.61
C GLY A 159 5.25 -11.07 13.10
N GLU A 160 6.30 -11.61 13.75
CA GLU A 160 6.24 -12.92 14.44
C GLU A 160 5.26 -12.90 15.62
N LYS A 161 5.09 -11.74 16.24
CA LYS A 161 4.08 -11.47 17.26
C LYS A 161 3.19 -10.33 16.76
N PRO A 162 2.11 -10.64 16.06
CA PRO A 162 1.24 -9.61 15.51
C PRO A 162 0.53 -8.84 16.65
N THR A 163 0.20 -7.58 16.36
CA THR A 163 -0.70 -6.80 17.19
C THR A 163 -2.04 -7.52 17.36
N ALA A 164 -2.65 -7.39 18.53
CA ALA A 164 -3.97 -7.96 18.80
C ALA A 164 -5.00 -7.43 17.81
N TYR A 165 -5.78 -8.32 17.20
CA TYR A 165 -6.85 -7.96 16.27
C TYR A 165 -8.08 -8.84 16.43
N GLU A 166 -9.22 -8.35 15.98
CA GLU A 166 -10.49 -9.07 15.96
C GLU A 166 -10.94 -9.30 14.50
N THR A 167 -11.42 -10.49 14.18
CA THR A 167 -12.03 -10.75 12.88
C THR A 167 -13.45 -10.19 12.84
N ILE A 168 -13.69 -9.24 11.94
CA ILE A 168 -14.97 -8.57 11.76
C ILE A 168 -15.83 -9.28 10.71
N GLN A 169 -15.21 -9.75 9.63
CA GLN A 169 -15.86 -10.45 8.55
C GLN A 169 -14.92 -11.49 7.95
N GLN A 170 -15.46 -12.63 7.58
CA GLN A 170 -14.71 -13.70 6.93
C GLN A 170 -15.24 -13.96 5.53
N ALA A 171 -14.35 -14.09 4.55
CA ALA A 171 -14.70 -14.45 3.20
C ALA A 171 -15.18 -15.92 3.11
N ALA A 172 -16.01 -16.22 2.13
CA ALA A 172 -16.43 -17.60 1.85
C ALA A 172 -15.26 -18.49 1.38
N ASP A 173 -14.32 -17.93 0.60
CA ASP A 173 -13.07 -18.57 0.17
C ASP A 173 -11.87 -17.75 0.67
N THR A 174 -11.24 -18.22 1.74
CA THR A 174 -10.07 -17.56 2.37
C THR A 174 -8.78 -17.68 1.55
N THR A 175 -8.77 -18.50 0.49
CA THR A 175 -7.61 -18.66 -0.40
C THR A 175 -7.60 -17.63 -1.55
N ARG A 176 -8.75 -16.99 -1.81
CA ARG A 176 -8.98 -16.03 -2.90
C ARG A 176 -9.81 -14.85 -2.46
N CYS A 177 -9.45 -14.25 -1.34
CA CYS A 177 -10.15 -13.10 -0.79
C CYS A 177 -9.26 -11.87 -0.78
N ILE A 178 -9.90 -10.73 -0.61
CA ILE A 178 -9.27 -9.43 -0.38
C ILE A 178 -9.18 -9.23 1.14
N HIS A 179 -8.01 -8.87 1.62
CA HIS A 179 -7.76 -8.63 3.04
C HIS A 179 -7.81 -7.14 3.37
N VAL A 180 -8.76 -6.74 4.21
CA VAL A 180 -8.91 -5.35 4.68
C VAL A 180 -8.64 -5.30 6.18
N ALA A 181 -7.77 -4.40 6.60
CA ALA A 181 -7.53 -4.12 8.01
C ALA A 181 -8.04 -2.72 8.36
N TYR A 182 -8.94 -2.65 9.34
CA TYR A 182 -9.20 -1.42 10.09
C TYR A 182 -8.13 -1.27 11.17
N VAL A 183 -7.58 -0.06 11.33
CA VAL A 183 -6.54 0.27 12.31
C VAL A 183 -7.08 1.35 13.23
N ALA A 184 -6.94 1.19 14.54
CA ALA A 184 -7.40 2.16 15.51
C ALA A 184 -6.50 3.41 15.49
N GLU A 185 -7.10 4.60 15.49
CA GLU A 185 -6.39 5.86 15.64
C GLU A 185 -7.14 6.81 16.54
N GLY A 186 -6.45 7.31 17.58
CA GLY A 186 -7.07 8.18 18.58
C GLY A 186 -8.01 7.47 19.54
N TYR A 187 -7.96 6.15 19.64
CA TYR A 187 -8.62 5.36 20.69
C TYR A 187 -7.57 4.93 21.71
N THR A 188 -7.80 5.22 22.98
CA THR A 188 -6.99 4.70 24.07
C THR A 188 -7.24 3.21 24.30
N ASP A 189 -6.41 2.54 25.09
CA ASP A 189 -6.63 1.13 25.45
C ASP A 189 -8.01 0.89 26.06
N ALA A 190 -8.49 1.80 26.91
CA ALA A 190 -9.83 1.74 27.52
C ALA A 190 -10.99 1.93 26.50
N GLU A 191 -10.71 2.44 25.30
CA GLU A 191 -11.69 2.69 24.24
C GLU A 191 -11.68 1.61 23.15
N MET A 192 -10.91 0.51 23.30
CA MET A 192 -10.82 -0.52 22.27
C MET A 192 -12.16 -1.22 21.97
N ASP A 193 -13.04 -1.38 22.96
CA ASP A 193 -14.38 -1.92 22.71
C ASP A 193 -15.25 -0.95 21.90
N THR A 194 -15.07 0.36 22.11
CA THR A 194 -15.70 1.40 21.29
C THR A 194 -15.17 1.35 19.85
N PHE A 195 -13.86 1.22 19.69
CA PHE A 195 -13.25 1.05 18.37
C PHE A 195 -13.84 -0.16 17.61
N ILE A 196 -13.94 -1.32 18.27
CA ILE A 196 -14.50 -2.52 17.62
C ILE A 196 -15.96 -2.31 17.20
N LYS A 197 -16.76 -1.63 18.04
CA LYS A 197 -18.13 -1.26 17.68
C LYS A 197 -18.16 -0.34 16.45
N ASP A 198 -17.29 0.68 16.45
CA ASP A 198 -17.21 1.65 15.37
C ASP A 198 -16.78 1.01 14.05
N VAL A 199 -15.84 0.03 14.11
CA VAL A 199 -15.45 -0.76 12.94
C VAL A 199 -16.62 -1.57 12.41
N LYS A 200 -17.42 -2.23 13.28
CA LYS A 200 -18.60 -2.99 12.84
C LYS A 200 -19.61 -2.08 12.13
N ASP A 201 -19.87 -0.90 12.67
CA ASP A 201 -20.77 0.09 12.06
C ASP A 201 -20.23 0.58 10.71
N ALA A 202 -18.93 0.91 10.62
CA ALA A 202 -18.28 1.35 9.38
C ALA A 202 -18.25 0.24 8.32
N ASN A 203 -17.98 -1.01 8.73
CA ASN A 203 -17.97 -2.16 7.83
C ASN A 203 -19.37 -2.44 7.25
N GLU A 204 -20.43 -2.37 8.08
CA GLU A 204 -21.80 -2.50 7.60
C GLU A 204 -22.14 -1.36 6.63
N ALA A 205 -21.75 -0.12 6.91
CA ALA A 205 -21.97 1.01 6.01
C ALA A 205 -21.27 0.76 4.65
N LEU A 206 -20.01 0.32 4.63
CA LEU A 206 -19.26 0.01 3.41
C LEU A 206 -19.94 -1.08 2.59
N PHE A 207 -20.29 -2.20 3.22
CA PHE A 207 -20.86 -3.36 2.54
C PHE A 207 -22.38 -3.26 2.29
N ASN A 208 -23.03 -2.16 2.65
CA ASN A 208 -24.38 -1.84 2.20
C ASN A 208 -24.42 -1.06 0.88
N HIS A 209 -23.27 -0.60 0.37
CA HIS A 209 -23.16 0.11 -0.90
C HIS A 209 -22.66 -0.78 -2.04
N GLU A 210 -23.18 -0.55 -3.25
CA GLU A 210 -22.66 -1.17 -4.46
C GLU A 210 -21.32 -0.54 -4.87
N PRO A 211 -20.38 -1.32 -5.38
CA PRO A 211 -20.45 -2.73 -5.74
C PRO A 211 -20.12 -3.69 -4.57
N PHE A 212 -19.71 -3.20 -3.39
CA PHE A 212 -19.23 -4.00 -2.26
C PHE A 212 -20.30 -4.95 -1.73
N LYS A 213 -21.55 -4.53 -1.74
CA LYS A 213 -22.69 -5.34 -1.28
C LYS A 213 -22.74 -6.71 -1.97
N LYS A 214 -22.56 -6.75 -3.29
CA LYS A 214 -22.59 -7.99 -4.09
C LYS A 214 -21.31 -8.83 -3.96
N MET A 215 -20.25 -8.27 -3.42
CA MET A 215 -18.95 -8.90 -3.30
C MET A 215 -18.53 -9.15 -1.85
N ARG A 216 -19.45 -8.96 -0.90
CA ARG A 216 -19.17 -9.02 0.53
C ARG A 216 -18.46 -10.31 0.94
N ASP A 217 -18.85 -11.44 0.36
CA ASP A 217 -18.30 -12.77 0.59
C ASP A 217 -16.85 -12.96 0.12
N ARG A 218 -16.28 -11.96 -0.59
CA ARG A 218 -14.90 -11.97 -1.08
C ARG A 218 -13.92 -11.26 -0.16
N PHE A 219 -14.37 -10.72 0.97
CA PHE A 219 -13.54 -9.90 1.85
C PHE A 219 -13.34 -10.56 3.21
N ASN A 220 -12.08 -10.69 3.60
CA ASN A 220 -11.68 -10.84 4.99
C ASN A 220 -11.44 -9.45 5.58
N VAL A 221 -12.08 -9.16 6.71
CA VAL A 221 -11.95 -7.87 7.40
C VAL A 221 -11.53 -8.09 8.83
N ILE A 222 -10.47 -7.42 9.25
CA ILE A 222 -10.00 -7.44 10.64
C ILE A 222 -9.98 -6.02 11.22
N ALA A 223 -10.02 -5.94 12.55
CA ALA A 223 -9.83 -4.71 13.31
C ALA A 223 -8.58 -4.85 14.19
N VAL A 224 -7.54 -4.07 13.89
CA VAL A 224 -6.24 -4.10 14.57
C VAL A 224 -6.26 -3.09 15.71
N LYS A 225 -6.00 -3.56 16.93
CA LYS A 225 -6.06 -2.78 18.17
C LYS A 225 -4.73 -2.06 18.40
N SER A 226 -4.60 -0.84 17.86
CA SER A 226 -3.44 0.05 18.03
C SER A 226 -3.80 1.17 19.01
N PRO A 227 -3.60 1.00 20.32
CA PRO A 227 -3.99 1.99 21.32
C PRO A 227 -3.15 3.25 21.21
N SER A 228 -3.82 4.40 21.28
CA SER A 228 -3.22 5.72 21.40
C SER A 228 -3.02 6.09 22.86
N GLU A 229 -2.04 6.93 23.15
CA GLU A 229 -1.86 7.47 24.50
C GLU A 229 -2.97 8.49 24.87
N GLU A 230 -3.44 9.24 23.86
CA GLU A 230 -4.51 10.22 24.01
C GLU A 230 -5.71 9.90 23.12
N SER A 231 -6.91 10.14 23.65
CA SER A 231 -8.16 10.03 22.88
C SER A 231 -8.37 11.20 21.94
N GLY A 232 -8.88 10.93 20.75
CA GLY A 232 -9.16 11.93 19.70
C GLY A 232 -8.02 12.06 18.70
N THR A 233 -7.98 13.17 17.97
CA THR A 233 -6.97 13.43 16.93
C THR A 233 -6.53 14.88 16.92
N SER A 234 -5.38 15.16 16.31
CA SER A 234 -4.83 16.51 16.22
C SER A 234 -5.64 17.39 15.28
N GLU A 235 -5.88 18.64 15.69
CA GLU A 235 -6.51 19.71 14.91
C GLU A 235 -5.59 20.95 14.91
N PRO A 236 -4.57 21.00 14.05
CA PRO A 236 -3.54 22.06 14.04
C PRO A 236 -4.09 23.47 13.96
N ALA A 237 -5.15 23.71 13.16
CA ALA A 237 -5.79 25.03 13.04
C ALA A 237 -6.38 25.53 14.38
N LYS A 238 -6.63 24.62 15.34
CA LYS A 238 -7.08 24.97 16.71
C LYS A 238 -5.94 24.95 17.74
N GLY A 239 -4.70 24.68 17.31
CA GLY A 239 -3.56 24.47 18.21
C GLY A 239 -3.65 23.18 19.04
N ILE A 240 -4.47 22.22 18.64
CA ILE A 240 -4.66 20.96 19.36
C ILE A 240 -3.73 19.91 18.74
N TRP A 241 -2.82 19.38 19.57
CA TRP A 241 -1.94 18.27 19.21
C TRP A 241 -2.16 17.11 20.17
N LYS A 242 -2.28 15.90 19.65
CA LYS A 242 -2.55 14.66 20.37
C LYS A 242 -1.46 13.64 20.09
N ASN A 243 -1.06 12.91 21.14
CA ASN A 243 -0.16 11.78 21.02
C ASN A 243 -0.97 10.52 20.73
N THR A 244 -1.13 10.23 19.45
CA THR A 244 -1.92 9.11 18.96
C THR A 244 -1.04 8.06 18.28
N ALA A 245 -1.56 6.85 18.08
CA ALA A 245 -0.81 5.69 17.55
C ALA A 245 -0.17 5.94 16.18
N LEU A 246 -0.79 6.78 15.36
CA LEU A 246 -0.35 7.08 14.00
C LEU A 246 -0.08 8.58 13.78
N HIS A 247 -0.18 9.39 14.83
CA HIS A 247 0.03 10.85 14.76
C HIS A 247 -0.78 11.53 13.66
N SER A 248 -2.01 11.04 13.41
CA SER A 248 -2.86 11.61 12.36
C SER A 248 -3.33 13.02 12.75
N HIS A 249 -3.55 13.86 11.74
CA HIS A 249 -4.02 15.21 11.96
C HIS A 249 -4.92 15.69 10.82
N PHE A 250 -5.87 16.52 11.17
CA PHE A 250 -6.59 17.38 10.22
C PHE A 250 -5.69 18.45 9.63
N ASP A 251 -6.24 19.29 8.79
CA ASP A 251 -5.56 20.44 8.18
C ASP A 251 -4.32 20.08 7.32
N THR A 252 -4.24 18.81 6.84
CA THR A 252 -3.21 18.41 5.89
C THR A 252 -3.27 19.31 4.66
N PHE A 253 -2.12 19.86 4.27
CA PHE A 253 -1.99 20.84 3.20
C PHE A 253 -2.95 22.04 3.35
N TYR A 254 -3.22 22.44 4.61
CA TYR A 254 -4.12 23.55 4.99
C TYR A 254 -5.60 23.33 4.61
N SER A 255 -6.02 22.09 4.35
CA SER A 255 -7.41 21.74 4.12
C SER A 255 -8.06 21.20 5.39
N ASP A 256 -9.10 21.88 5.88
CA ASP A 256 -9.76 21.63 7.18
C ASP A 256 -10.34 20.22 7.35
N ARG A 257 -10.65 19.55 6.26
CA ARG A 257 -11.23 18.21 6.25
C ARG A 257 -10.26 17.13 5.79
N TYR A 258 -9.06 17.53 5.35
CA TYR A 258 -8.07 16.57 4.91
C TYR A 258 -7.34 16.00 6.13
N LEU A 259 -7.66 14.75 6.42
CA LEU A 259 -7.14 13.98 7.55
C LEU A 259 -6.18 12.93 7.02
N THR A 260 -4.92 12.98 7.43
CA THR A 260 -3.89 12.03 7.02
C THR A 260 -2.90 11.73 8.13
N THR A 261 -2.01 10.78 7.88
CA THR A 261 -0.78 10.58 8.65
C THR A 261 0.43 10.58 7.72
N LEU A 262 1.57 11.06 8.22
CA LEU A 262 2.89 10.97 7.58
C LEU A 262 3.71 9.79 8.12
N HIS A 263 3.23 9.08 9.15
CA HIS A 263 3.92 8.02 9.87
C HIS A 263 3.55 6.63 9.32
N LEU A 264 3.91 6.38 8.05
CA LEU A 264 3.54 5.13 7.38
C LEU A 264 4.33 3.93 7.93
N LYS A 265 5.53 4.14 8.46
CA LYS A 265 6.28 3.07 9.12
C LYS A 265 5.56 2.59 10.37
N ASP A 266 5.03 3.51 11.19
CA ASP A 266 4.26 3.16 12.39
C ASP A 266 2.98 2.42 12.03
N LEU A 267 2.25 2.89 11.01
CA LEU A 267 1.07 2.22 10.49
C LEU A 267 1.37 0.76 10.11
N HIS A 268 2.43 0.53 9.35
CA HIS A 268 2.82 -0.81 8.94
C HIS A 268 3.51 -1.63 10.05
N ASN A 269 4.03 -0.99 11.11
CA ASN A 269 4.51 -1.68 12.30
C ASN A 269 3.35 -2.28 13.09
N TRP A 270 2.25 -1.52 13.29
CA TRP A 270 1.02 -2.04 13.90
C TRP A 270 0.38 -3.18 13.11
N LEU A 271 0.49 -3.16 11.80
CA LEU A 271 -0.05 -4.18 10.90
C LEU A 271 0.86 -5.40 10.70
N ALA A 272 2.12 -5.36 11.14
CA ALA A 272 3.07 -6.41 10.89
C ALA A 272 2.60 -7.77 11.42
N GLY A 273 2.57 -8.78 10.54
CA GLY A 273 2.12 -10.15 10.85
C GLY A 273 0.60 -10.35 10.87
N THR A 274 -0.21 -9.29 10.74
CA THR A 274 -1.67 -9.42 10.57
C THR A 274 -2.05 -9.67 9.11
N PRO A 275 -3.22 -10.25 8.81
CA PRO A 275 -3.68 -10.47 7.45
C PRO A 275 -4.24 -9.18 6.83
N TYR A 276 -3.42 -8.43 6.08
CA TYR A 276 -3.86 -7.20 5.41
C TYR A 276 -3.28 -7.05 4.00
N GLU A 277 -4.02 -6.38 3.15
CA GLU A 277 -3.67 -5.93 1.81
C GLU A 277 -4.11 -4.47 1.62
N HIS A 278 -5.32 -4.14 2.09
CA HIS A 278 -5.87 -2.80 2.09
C HIS A 278 -6.07 -2.29 3.52
N ILE A 279 -5.84 -1.00 3.72
CA ILE A 279 -5.81 -0.37 5.03
C ILE A 279 -6.87 0.71 5.10
N ILE A 280 -7.67 0.67 6.18
CA ILE A 280 -8.58 1.74 6.57
C ILE A 280 -8.23 2.14 8.02
N VAL A 281 -7.72 3.33 8.21
CA VAL A 281 -7.50 3.89 9.54
C VAL A 281 -8.80 4.54 9.99
N LEU A 282 -9.39 4.03 11.07
CA LEU A 282 -10.60 4.59 11.68
C LEU A 282 -10.21 5.53 12.81
N VAL A 283 -10.52 6.81 12.64
CA VAL A 283 -10.08 7.88 13.53
C VAL A 283 -11.19 8.27 14.48
N ASN A 284 -10.91 8.25 15.79
CA ASN A 284 -11.83 8.66 16.86
C ASN A 284 -12.06 10.18 16.83
N SER A 285 -12.88 10.65 15.92
CA SER A 285 -13.21 12.07 15.79
C SER A 285 -14.62 12.29 15.32
N LYS A 286 -15.32 13.24 15.97
CA LYS A 286 -16.64 13.73 15.54
C LYS A 286 -16.57 14.76 14.41
N LYS A 287 -15.39 15.30 14.12
CA LYS A 287 -15.18 16.20 12.99
C LYS A 287 -15.16 15.40 11.69
N TYR A 288 -15.91 15.84 10.69
CA TYR A 288 -15.91 15.23 9.37
C TYR A 288 -14.55 15.40 8.68
N GLY A 289 -13.99 14.32 8.21
CA GLY A 289 -12.78 14.32 7.40
C GLY A 289 -12.28 12.95 7.05
N GLY A 290 -11.33 12.94 6.13
CA GLY A 290 -10.69 11.74 5.65
C GLY A 290 -9.68 12.05 4.57
N GLY A 291 -8.98 11.02 4.14
CA GLY A 291 -8.02 11.05 3.04
C GLY A 291 -7.83 9.64 2.50
N GLY A 292 -7.58 9.52 1.21
CA GLY A 292 -7.34 8.22 0.57
C GLY A 292 -6.23 8.29 -0.45
N ILE A 293 -5.28 7.38 -0.33
CA ILE A 293 -4.10 7.28 -1.18
C ILE A 293 -4.09 5.91 -1.85
N LEU A 294 -4.15 5.89 -3.16
CA LEU A 294 -4.26 4.66 -3.96
C LEU A 294 -3.17 3.63 -3.61
N ASN A 295 -3.60 2.40 -3.26
CA ASN A 295 -2.74 1.28 -2.88
C ASN A 295 -1.73 1.62 -1.77
N SER A 296 -2.11 2.53 -0.86
CA SER A 296 -1.38 2.86 0.35
C SER A 296 -2.32 2.74 1.55
N TYR A 297 -3.12 3.76 1.85
CA TYR A 297 -4.05 3.72 2.97
C TYR A 297 -5.22 4.67 2.78
N ASN A 298 -6.28 4.47 3.58
CA ASN A 298 -7.38 5.40 3.70
C ASN A 298 -7.57 5.76 5.18
N LEU A 299 -7.80 7.03 5.48
CA LEU A 299 -8.27 7.49 6.78
C LEU A 299 -9.71 7.97 6.68
N THR A 300 -10.52 7.67 7.70
CA THR A 300 -11.86 8.23 7.84
C THR A 300 -12.19 8.46 9.30
N SER A 301 -12.84 9.59 9.60
CA SER A 301 -13.35 9.87 10.95
C SER A 301 -14.68 9.17 11.20
N THR A 302 -15.03 9.01 12.47
CA THR A 302 -16.32 8.43 12.94
C THR A 302 -17.46 9.45 12.95
N HIS A 303 -17.41 10.49 12.13
CA HIS A 303 -18.38 11.59 12.11
C HIS A 303 -19.83 11.14 11.85
N HIS A 304 -20.03 10.15 11.02
CA HIS A 304 -21.37 9.65 10.65
C HIS A 304 -21.75 8.39 11.44
N LYS A 305 -22.03 8.58 12.73
CA LYS A 305 -22.63 7.56 13.58
C LYS A 305 -24.04 7.92 13.95
#